data_f741659d7e2e39810178a72ab0ce68c9
#
_entry.id   f741659d7e2e39810178a72ab0ce68c9
#
_cell.length_a   1.000
_cell.length_b   1.000
_cell.length_c   1.000
_cell.angle_alpha   90.00
_cell.angle_beta   90.00
_cell.angle_gamma   90.00
#
_symmetry.space_group_name_H-M   'P 1'
#
loop_
_entity.id
_entity.type
_entity.pdbx_description
1 polymer ?
#
loop_
_entity_poly.entity_id
_entity_poly.type
_entity_poly.pdbx_seq_one_letter_code
_entity_poly.pdbx_strand_id
1 'polypeptide(L)'
;MNKKYIQKNYINLCSKVLGTKIHRFSDQFFGSASRLLKEEQPIFKEGVYDKNGKWMDGWETRRKRIIGNDYVTVKLGLPGKINFAEIDTSYFNGNQPEYASIDACYFEKNKFNWVNILSKKKLKPNYLHTIKTKQSNKVFNFIRLNIYPDGGVSRLRIFGDLSS
;
A
#
# COMPACT_ATOMS: atom_id res chain seq x y z
N MET A 1 2.19 -10.66 -15.41
CA MET A 1 2.71 -11.78 -14.59
C MET A 1 1.62 -12.33 -13.70
N ASN A 2 1.56 -13.64 -13.58
CA ASN A 2 0.49 -14.34 -12.88
C ASN A 2 0.67 -14.23 -11.35
N LYS A 3 -0.40 -13.94 -10.61
CA LYS A 3 -0.41 -13.85 -9.15
C LYS A 3 0.16 -15.10 -8.48
N LYS A 4 -0.17 -16.29 -8.99
CA LYS A 4 0.36 -17.56 -8.44
C LYS A 4 1.88 -17.65 -8.55
N TYR A 5 2.45 -17.18 -9.66
CA TYR A 5 3.90 -17.14 -9.84
C TYR A 5 4.56 -16.24 -8.79
N ILE A 6 3.99 -15.06 -8.58
CA ILE A 6 4.52 -14.08 -7.62
C ILE A 6 4.47 -14.66 -6.20
N GLN A 7 3.34 -15.20 -5.79
CA GLN A 7 3.19 -15.78 -4.44
C GLN A 7 4.10 -16.99 -4.21
N LYS A 8 4.40 -17.75 -5.26
CA LYS A 8 5.28 -18.92 -5.15
C LYS A 8 6.76 -18.51 -5.02
N ASN A 9 7.16 -17.44 -5.68
CA ASN A 9 8.58 -17.08 -5.82
C ASN A 9 9.03 -15.91 -4.93
N TYR A 10 8.09 -15.15 -4.37
CA TYR A 10 8.40 -13.95 -3.60
C TYR A 10 7.61 -13.94 -2.29
N ILE A 11 8.14 -13.18 -1.32
CA ILE A 11 7.53 -13.00 -0.01
C ILE A 11 6.84 -11.63 0.01
N ASN A 12 5.66 -11.55 0.63
CA ASN A 12 5.02 -10.26 0.90
C ASN A 12 5.76 -9.58 2.07
N LEU A 13 6.59 -8.60 1.75
CA LEU A 13 7.35 -7.85 2.75
C LEU A 13 6.45 -6.97 3.63
N CYS A 14 5.22 -6.68 3.18
CA CYS A 14 4.23 -5.95 3.97
C CYS A 14 3.47 -6.83 4.95
N SER A 15 3.83 -8.09 5.10
CA SER A 15 3.17 -9.01 6.02
C SER A 15 3.42 -8.64 7.48
N LYS A 16 2.35 -8.61 8.27
CA LYS A 16 2.44 -8.42 9.74
C LYS A 16 3.22 -9.53 10.42
N VAL A 17 3.22 -10.73 9.83
CA VAL A 17 3.97 -11.88 10.35
C VAL A 17 5.47 -11.58 10.40
N LEU A 18 5.97 -10.75 9.48
CA LEU A 18 7.37 -10.32 9.46
C LEU A 18 7.66 -9.16 10.42
N GLY A 19 6.63 -8.64 11.09
CA GLY A 19 6.76 -7.47 11.95
C GLY A 19 6.54 -6.13 11.25
N THR A 20 6.05 -6.15 10.01
CA THR A 20 5.74 -4.94 9.25
C THR A 20 4.56 -4.21 9.88
N LYS A 21 4.65 -2.88 9.95
CA LYS A 21 3.62 -2.04 10.56
C LYS A 21 3.53 -0.68 9.89
N ILE A 22 2.38 -0.04 10.04
CA ILE A 22 2.19 1.35 9.61
C ILE A 22 3.09 2.25 10.46
N HIS A 23 3.79 3.17 9.80
CA HIS A 23 4.66 4.15 10.45
C HIS A 23 3.96 5.51 10.57
N ARG A 24 3.50 6.07 9.43
CA ARG A 24 2.79 7.36 9.39
C ARG A 24 1.75 7.34 8.29
N PHE A 25 0.79 8.25 8.39
CA PHE A 25 -0.22 8.49 7.35
C PHE A 25 -0.61 9.95 7.37
N SER A 26 -1.01 10.47 6.22
CA SER A 26 -1.51 11.84 6.10
C SER A 26 -2.94 11.98 6.62
N ASP A 27 -3.78 10.97 6.38
CA ASP A 27 -5.17 10.93 6.82
C ASP A 27 -5.65 9.48 6.89
N GLN A 28 -6.60 9.18 7.77
CA GLN A 28 -7.28 7.89 7.86
C GLN A 28 -8.71 8.05 8.38
N PHE A 29 -9.32 9.18 8.07
CA PHE A 29 -10.61 9.57 8.64
C PHE A 29 -11.70 8.52 8.44
N PHE A 30 -11.83 7.97 7.23
CA PHE A 30 -12.86 6.98 6.90
C PHE A 30 -12.42 5.53 7.11
N GLY A 31 -11.15 5.23 7.08
CA GLY A 31 -10.64 3.88 7.24
C GLY A 31 -9.20 3.85 7.69
N SER A 32 -8.90 3.04 8.72
CA SER A 32 -7.58 2.93 9.30
C SER A 32 -6.55 2.41 8.30
N ALA A 33 -5.38 3.04 8.27
CA ALA A 33 -4.25 2.62 7.43
C ALA A 33 -3.79 1.19 7.77
N SER A 34 -3.97 0.74 9.00
CA SER A 34 -3.59 -0.62 9.41
C SER A 34 -4.29 -1.72 8.62
N ARG A 35 -5.46 -1.43 8.04
CA ARG A 35 -6.20 -2.39 7.21
C ARG A 35 -5.45 -2.75 5.93
N LEU A 36 -4.56 -1.88 5.43
CA LEU A 36 -3.74 -2.17 4.25
C LEU A 36 -2.89 -3.42 4.40
N LEU A 37 -2.49 -3.74 5.64
CA LEU A 37 -1.55 -4.81 5.94
C LEU A 37 -2.23 -6.11 6.40
N LYS A 38 -3.56 -6.18 6.38
CA LYS A 38 -4.29 -7.40 6.75
C LYS A 38 -3.91 -8.53 5.80
N GLU A 39 -3.68 -9.71 6.38
CA GLU A 39 -3.35 -10.91 5.59
C GLU A 39 -4.56 -11.40 4.77
N GLU A 40 -5.77 -11.23 5.31
CA GLU A 40 -7.00 -11.71 4.69
C GLU A 40 -7.35 -10.88 3.45
N GLN A 41 -7.99 -11.53 2.49
CA GLN A 41 -8.55 -10.83 1.33
C GLN A 41 -9.58 -9.81 1.79
N PRO A 42 -9.71 -8.67 1.06
CA PRO A 42 -10.74 -7.69 1.40
C PRO A 42 -12.13 -8.29 1.34
N ILE A 43 -12.98 -7.87 2.27
CA ILE A 43 -14.39 -8.25 2.33
C ILE A 43 -15.27 -7.01 2.38
N PHE A 44 -16.56 -7.19 2.10
CA PHE A 44 -17.57 -6.16 2.26
C PHE A 44 -18.60 -6.61 3.27
N LYS A 45 -19.02 -5.68 4.15
CA LYS A 45 -20.06 -5.91 5.14
C LYS A 45 -21.16 -4.88 4.94
N GLU A 46 -22.27 -5.32 4.37
CA GLU A 46 -23.42 -4.44 4.17
C GLU A 46 -24.02 -4.02 5.51
N GLY A 47 -24.43 -2.74 5.61
CA GLY A 47 -25.09 -2.22 6.81
C GLY A 47 -24.18 -2.01 8.02
N VAL A 48 -22.87 -2.17 7.87
CA VAL A 48 -21.91 -1.92 8.95
C VAL A 48 -21.28 -0.55 8.77
N TYR A 49 -21.14 0.20 9.87
CA TYR A 49 -20.62 1.56 9.85
C TYR A 49 -19.45 1.69 10.81
N ASP A 50 -18.43 2.42 10.38
CA ASP A 50 -17.36 2.93 11.23
C ASP A 50 -17.79 4.26 11.86
N LYS A 51 -16.91 4.81 12.68
CA LYS A 51 -17.14 6.09 13.38
C LYS A 51 -17.57 7.22 12.44
N ASN A 52 -17.02 7.28 11.25
CA ASN A 52 -17.19 8.41 10.32
C ASN A 52 -17.92 8.04 9.03
N GLY A 53 -18.48 6.85 8.92
CA GLY A 53 -19.20 6.47 7.72
C GLY A 53 -19.32 4.96 7.52
N LYS A 54 -19.64 4.59 6.31
CA LYS A 54 -19.77 3.19 5.91
C LYS A 54 -18.46 2.43 6.12
N TRP A 55 -18.53 1.25 6.73
CA TRP A 55 -17.35 0.43 6.95
C TRP A 55 -16.81 -0.09 5.62
N MET A 56 -15.53 0.18 5.36
CA MET A 56 -14.80 -0.34 4.22
C MET A 56 -13.56 -1.09 4.71
N ASP A 57 -13.24 -2.20 4.09
CA ASP A 57 -12.11 -3.02 4.51
C ASP A 57 -10.80 -2.52 3.89
N GLY A 58 -10.42 -1.31 4.26
CA GLY A 58 -9.21 -0.68 3.76
C GLY A 58 -8.94 0.66 4.40
N TRP A 59 -7.86 1.25 3.94
CA TRP A 59 -7.46 2.61 4.26
C TRP A 59 -8.26 3.57 3.39
N GLU A 60 -8.89 4.56 4.00
CA GLU A 60 -9.63 5.58 3.24
C GLU A 60 -9.45 6.96 3.86
N THR A 61 -9.08 7.92 3.00
CA THR A 61 -8.86 9.31 3.36
C THR A 61 -10.04 10.18 2.98
N ARG A 62 -10.14 11.34 3.62
CA ARG A 62 -11.15 12.36 3.28
C ARG A 62 -10.86 12.94 1.91
N ARG A 63 -11.91 13.47 1.28
CA ARG A 63 -11.76 14.23 0.05
C ARG A 63 -10.81 15.41 0.29
N LYS A 64 -9.74 15.47 -0.52
CA LYS A 64 -8.74 16.52 -0.40
C LYS A 64 -9.19 17.74 -1.16
N ARG A 65 -9.42 18.80 -0.42
CA ARG A 65 -9.91 20.08 -0.98
C ARG A 65 -8.81 21.10 -1.22
N ILE A 66 -7.57 20.72 -0.92
CA ILE A 66 -6.37 21.53 -1.14
C ILE A 66 -5.43 20.77 -2.07
N ILE A 67 -4.47 21.50 -2.66
CA ILE A 67 -3.45 20.90 -3.52
C ILE A 67 -2.61 19.93 -2.70
N GLY A 68 -2.31 18.75 -3.28
CA GLY A 68 -1.47 17.74 -2.67
C GLY A 68 -2.01 16.34 -2.89
N ASN A 69 -1.47 15.41 -2.12
CA ASN A 69 -1.87 14.01 -2.16
C ASN A 69 -1.81 13.42 -0.75
N ASP A 70 -2.49 12.28 -0.58
CA ASP A 70 -2.38 11.54 0.65
C ASP A 70 -1.30 10.46 0.53
N TYR A 71 -0.79 10.03 1.68
CA TYR A 71 0.25 9.02 1.73
C TYR A 71 0.19 8.21 3.01
N VAL A 72 0.81 7.04 2.96
CA VAL A 72 1.08 6.20 4.11
C VAL A 72 2.50 5.67 4.01
N THR A 73 3.24 5.72 5.11
CA THR A 73 4.56 5.10 5.21
C THR A 73 4.47 3.83 6.04
N VAL A 74 5.18 2.81 5.59
CA VAL A 74 5.16 1.46 6.17
C VAL A 74 6.59 1.10 6.53
N LYS A 75 6.78 0.69 7.78
CA LYS A 75 8.07 0.16 8.25
C LYS A 75 8.06 -1.35 8.05
N LEU A 76 8.93 -1.84 7.16
CA LEU A 76 9.07 -3.27 6.94
C LEU A 76 9.70 -3.92 8.19
N GLY A 77 9.15 -5.06 8.60
CA GLY A 77 9.71 -5.81 9.73
C GLY A 77 11.07 -6.39 9.41
N LEU A 78 11.26 -6.81 8.17
CA LEU A 78 12.54 -7.31 7.66
C LEU A 78 12.86 -6.60 6.34
N PRO A 79 14.11 -6.19 6.13
CA PRO A 79 14.48 -5.52 4.88
C PRO A 79 14.50 -6.51 3.72
N GLY A 80 14.34 -5.98 2.50
CA GLY A 80 14.37 -6.82 1.31
C GLY A 80 14.49 -6.03 0.03
N LYS A 81 14.72 -6.78 -1.04
CA LYS A 81 14.67 -6.28 -2.42
C LYS A 81 13.24 -6.42 -2.91
N ILE A 82 12.78 -5.46 -3.72
CA ILE A 82 11.38 -5.39 -4.14
C ILE A 82 11.27 -5.69 -5.64
N ASN A 83 10.31 -6.54 -6.00
CA ASN A 83 10.09 -6.97 -7.38
C ASN A 83 8.70 -6.61 -7.91
N PHE A 84 7.67 -6.73 -7.07
CA PHE A 84 6.28 -6.48 -7.45
C PHE A 84 5.53 -5.77 -6.34
N ALA A 85 4.49 -5.03 -6.73
CA ALA A 85 3.55 -4.44 -5.80
C ALA A 85 2.14 -4.87 -6.19
N GLU A 86 1.29 -5.11 -5.18
CA GLU A 86 -0.15 -5.22 -5.35
C GLU A 86 -0.80 -4.03 -4.67
N ILE A 87 -1.59 -3.28 -5.45
CA ILE A 87 -2.45 -2.22 -4.92
C ILE A 87 -3.88 -2.65 -5.20
N ASP A 88 -4.61 -2.95 -4.14
CA ASP A 88 -5.95 -3.52 -4.23
C ASP A 88 -7.00 -2.47 -3.89
N THR A 89 -7.89 -2.18 -4.84
CA THR A 89 -9.01 -1.26 -4.64
C THR A 89 -10.35 -1.99 -4.50
N SER A 90 -10.33 -3.29 -4.19
CA SER A 90 -11.55 -4.09 -4.02
C SER A 90 -12.54 -3.39 -3.11
N TYR A 91 -13.79 -3.30 -3.57
CA TYR A 91 -14.94 -2.64 -2.93
C TYR A 91 -14.88 -1.11 -2.91
N PHE A 92 -13.79 -0.49 -3.34
CA PHE A 92 -13.74 0.95 -3.57
C PHE A 92 -14.13 1.23 -5.03
N ASN A 93 -15.40 1.59 -5.21
CA ASN A 93 -15.98 1.77 -6.53
C ASN A 93 -16.51 3.19 -6.66
N GLY A 94 -15.68 4.08 -7.18
CA GLY A 94 -15.93 5.52 -7.28
C GLY A 94 -15.16 6.34 -6.26
N ASN A 95 -14.74 5.75 -5.15
CA ASN A 95 -13.95 6.39 -4.10
C ASN A 95 -12.51 5.86 -4.03
N GLN A 96 -12.06 5.11 -5.05
CA GLN A 96 -10.67 4.76 -5.19
C GLN A 96 -9.86 5.99 -5.64
N PRO A 97 -8.54 6.02 -5.37
CA PRO A 97 -7.69 7.09 -5.88
C PRO A 97 -7.62 7.05 -7.41
N GLU A 98 -7.40 8.22 -8.02
CA GLU A 98 -7.17 8.27 -9.47
C GLU A 98 -5.84 7.62 -9.86
N TYR A 99 -4.79 7.91 -9.06
CA TYR A 99 -3.44 7.41 -9.29
C TYR A 99 -2.79 6.99 -7.99
N ALA A 100 -1.79 6.13 -8.10
CA ALA A 100 -0.90 5.80 -6.99
C ALA A 100 0.55 5.71 -7.48
N SER A 101 1.47 5.94 -6.58
CA SER A 101 2.90 5.70 -6.79
C SER A 101 3.50 5.12 -5.52
N ILE A 102 4.68 4.52 -5.63
CA ILE A 102 5.36 3.94 -4.47
C ILE A 102 6.82 4.39 -4.47
N ASP A 103 7.25 4.85 -3.30
CA ASP A 103 8.64 5.12 -3.02
C ASP A 103 9.13 4.15 -1.94
N ALA A 104 10.42 3.89 -1.94
CA ALA A 104 11.07 3.05 -0.95
C ALA A 104 12.37 3.66 -0.50
N CYS A 105 12.82 3.31 0.68
CA CYS A 105 14.13 3.74 1.15
C CYS A 105 14.72 2.72 2.13
N TYR A 106 16.02 2.81 2.34
CA TYR A 106 16.68 2.17 3.47
C TYR A 106 16.98 3.26 4.51
N PHE A 107 16.13 3.29 5.54
CA PHE A 107 16.29 4.24 6.63
C PHE A 107 17.47 3.84 7.51
N GLU A 108 18.45 4.72 7.58
CA GLU A 108 19.60 4.58 8.48
C GLU A 108 20.14 5.97 8.83
N LYS A 109 20.81 6.09 9.96
CA LYS A 109 21.42 7.36 10.41
C LYS A 109 20.43 8.52 10.42
N ASN A 110 19.17 8.25 10.80
CA ASN A 110 18.06 9.22 10.87
C ASN A 110 17.75 9.91 9.54
N LYS A 111 17.98 9.24 8.39
CA LYS A 111 17.70 9.79 7.07
C LYS A 111 16.77 8.89 6.26
N PHE A 112 15.77 9.53 5.64
CA PHE A 112 14.89 8.92 4.65
C PHE A 112 15.30 9.43 3.26
N ASN A 113 16.03 8.61 2.51
CA ASN A 113 16.40 8.90 1.12
C ASN A 113 15.46 8.13 0.21
N TRP A 114 14.31 8.72 -0.10
CA TRP A 114 13.27 8.06 -0.88
C TRP A 114 13.67 7.89 -2.33
N VAL A 115 13.46 6.69 -2.85
CA VAL A 115 13.68 6.32 -4.25
C VAL A 115 12.33 5.88 -4.83
N ASN A 116 11.95 6.42 -5.98
CA ASN A 116 10.72 5.98 -6.64
C ASN A 116 10.90 4.58 -7.22
N ILE A 117 10.05 3.64 -6.80
CA ILE A 117 10.05 2.26 -7.32
C ILE A 117 8.82 1.95 -8.18
N LEU A 118 7.79 2.77 -8.12
CA LEU A 118 6.62 2.69 -8.97
C LEU A 118 6.15 4.10 -9.31
N SER A 119 6.29 4.49 -10.57
CA SER A 119 5.79 5.79 -11.05
C SER A 119 4.27 5.81 -11.03
N LYS A 120 3.68 7.01 -11.04
CA LYS A 120 2.23 7.17 -11.01
C LYS A 120 1.52 6.22 -11.98
N LYS A 121 0.63 5.41 -11.44
CA LYS A 121 -0.17 4.44 -12.15
C LYS A 121 -1.64 4.78 -11.96
N LYS A 122 -2.40 4.83 -13.04
CA LYS A 122 -3.85 5.01 -12.95
C LYS A 122 -4.48 3.79 -12.31
N LEU A 123 -5.35 4.00 -11.33
CA LEU A 123 -6.05 2.92 -10.64
C LEU A 123 -7.46 2.76 -11.19
N LYS A 124 -7.89 1.51 -11.29
CA LYS A 124 -9.27 1.14 -11.63
C LYS A 124 -10.07 0.97 -10.35
N PRO A 125 -11.39 1.22 -10.40
CA PRO A 125 -12.25 0.89 -9.27
C PRO A 125 -12.36 -0.63 -9.09
N ASN A 126 -12.51 -1.07 -7.84
CA ASN A 126 -12.77 -2.47 -7.50
C ASN A 126 -11.87 -3.45 -8.26
N TYR A 127 -10.55 -3.28 -8.13
CA TYR A 127 -9.59 -3.99 -8.95
C TYR A 127 -8.30 -4.30 -8.20
N LEU A 128 -7.75 -5.50 -8.44
CA LEU A 128 -6.43 -5.86 -7.92
C LEU A 128 -5.36 -5.53 -8.97
N HIS A 129 -4.55 -4.52 -8.68
CA HIS A 129 -3.45 -4.12 -9.54
C HIS A 129 -2.19 -4.87 -9.13
N THR A 130 -1.65 -5.68 -10.02
CA THR A 130 -0.37 -6.37 -9.82
C THR A 130 0.64 -5.76 -10.77
N ILE A 131 1.67 -5.12 -10.22
CA ILE A 131 2.56 -4.26 -11.00
C ILE A 131 4.00 -4.59 -10.71
N LYS A 132 4.80 -4.75 -11.78
CA LYS A 132 6.24 -4.91 -11.65
C LYS A 132 6.85 -3.57 -11.28
N THR A 133 7.65 -3.55 -10.19
CA THR A 133 8.36 -2.34 -9.77
C THR A 133 9.66 -2.15 -10.55
N LYS A 134 10.24 -0.97 -10.45
CA LYS A 134 11.57 -0.73 -11.03
C LYS A 134 12.57 -1.68 -10.38
N GLN A 135 13.26 -2.44 -11.21
CA GLN A 135 14.21 -3.46 -10.73
C GLN A 135 15.51 -2.82 -10.26
N SER A 136 16.00 -3.28 -9.12
CA SER A 136 17.25 -2.81 -8.57
C SER A 136 17.78 -3.85 -7.58
N ASN A 137 19.09 -3.78 -7.29
CA ASN A 137 19.71 -4.61 -6.25
C ASN A 137 19.64 -3.97 -4.87
N LYS A 138 18.98 -2.81 -4.76
CA LYS A 138 18.86 -2.09 -3.49
C LYS A 138 17.98 -2.84 -2.52
N VAL A 139 18.34 -2.77 -1.26
CA VAL A 139 17.57 -3.28 -0.13
C VAL A 139 16.82 -2.12 0.49
N PHE A 140 15.56 -2.35 0.86
CA PHE A 140 14.70 -1.33 1.47
C PHE A 140 14.14 -1.83 2.79
N ASN A 141 13.88 -0.90 3.71
CA ASN A 141 13.20 -1.19 4.98
C ASN A 141 12.01 -0.27 5.25
N PHE A 142 11.73 0.67 4.35
CA PHE A 142 10.55 1.55 4.39
C PHE A 142 9.92 1.67 3.01
N ILE A 143 8.58 1.74 3.00
CA ILE A 143 7.77 1.93 1.80
C ILE A 143 6.88 3.15 2.05
N ARG A 144 6.65 3.94 0.99
CA ARG A 144 5.63 4.99 1.01
C ARG A 144 4.68 4.79 -0.15
N LEU A 145 3.42 4.54 0.16
CA LEU A 145 2.34 4.53 -0.84
C LEU A 145 1.77 5.94 -0.91
N ASN A 146 1.84 6.53 -2.10
CA ASN A 146 1.22 7.81 -2.39
C ASN A 146 -0.05 7.57 -3.19
N ILE A 147 -1.13 8.24 -2.83
CA ILE A 147 -2.38 8.21 -3.58
C ILE A 147 -2.74 9.63 -4.01
N TYR A 148 -3.36 9.75 -5.18
CA TYR A 148 -3.61 11.04 -5.81
C TYR A 148 -5.06 11.15 -6.26
N PRO A 149 -5.82 12.16 -5.81
CA PRO A 149 -5.46 13.08 -4.72
C PRO A 149 -5.73 12.47 -3.34
N ASP A 150 -6.73 11.59 -3.24
CA ASP A 150 -7.27 10.97 -2.03
C ASP A 150 -7.98 9.68 -2.40
N GLY A 151 -8.59 9.01 -1.44
CA GLY A 151 -9.46 7.87 -1.71
C GLY A 151 -9.20 6.66 -0.83
N GLY A 152 -9.66 5.51 -1.29
CA GLY A 152 -9.58 4.26 -0.56
C GLY A 152 -8.79 3.17 -1.27
N VAL A 153 -7.99 2.45 -0.50
CA VAL A 153 -7.21 1.29 -0.93
C VAL A 153 -7.40 0.18 0.09
N SER A 154 -7.82 -1.00 -0.36
CA SER A 154 -8.12 -2.10 0.58
C SER A 154 -6.87 -2.80 1.08
N ARG A 155 -5.89 -3.07 0.22
CA ARG A 155 -4.64 -3.75 0.61
C ARG A 155 -3.45 -3.21 -0.17
N LEU A 156 -2.29 -3.25 0.49
CA LEU A 156 -0.98 -3.04 -0.12
C LEU A 156 -0.13 -4.26 0.17
N ARG A 157 0.40 -4.89 -0.87
CA ARG A 157 1.35 -5.99 -0.74
C ARG A 157 2.58 -5.67 -1.57
N ILE A 158 3.74 -5.93 -1.00
CA ILE A 158 5.04 -5.67 -1.63
C ILE A 158 5.81 -6.98 -1.68
N PHE A 159 5.99 -7.50 -2.87
CA PHE A 159 6.62 -8.80 -3.07
C PHE A 159 8.08 -8.66 -3.43
N GLY A 160 8.91 -9.41 -2.75
CA GLY A 160 10.33 -9.39 -2.98
C GLY A 160 11.07 -10.50 -2.24
N ASP A 161 12.36 -10.29 -2.07
CA ASP A 161 13.24 -11.24 -1.41
C ASP A 161 13.83 -10.63 -0.14
N LEU A 162 13.86 -11.41 0.92
CA LEU A 162 14.49 -10.99 2.16
C LEU A 162 15.99 -10.78 1.95
N SER A 163 16.49 -9.73 2.56
CA SER A 163 17.92 -9.49 2.63
C SER A 163 18.54 -10.35 3.72
N SER A 164 19.61 -11.00 3.42
CA SER A 164 20.39 -11.73 4.40
C SER A 164 21.23 -10.79 5.27
#